data_46c8f9484c17ee481a69e32d00b3838b
#
_entry.id   46c8f9484c17ee481a69e32d00b3838b
#
_cell.length_a   1.000
_cell.length_b   1.000
_cell.length_c   1.000
_cell.angle_alpha   90.00
_cell.angle_beta   90.00
_cell.angle_gamma   90.00
#
_symmetry.space_group_name_H-M   'P 1'
#
loop_
_entity.id
_entity.type
_entity.pdbx_description
1 polymer ?
#
loop_
_entity_poly.entity_id
_entity_poly.type
_entity_poly.pdbx_seq_one_letter_code
_entity_poly.pdbx_strand_id
1 'polypeptide(L)'
;YAQRSGRAGRSGQQALVITYCAALSPHDQWFFHHATEMVHGIVKPPTLDLANRDLVESHLHAVWLAAAQVQLDTSIAPLLDLEQPDKPLQPALRDKLAAPEVTARALHSTQGFMAQLAPVLAGSSWFSAEQIDATVRRAADDFSAAFERWRVLVDATRKQMDMADQVVKSYTTSHAEK
;
A
#
# COMPACT_ATOMS: atom_id res chain seq x y z
N TYR A 1 4.27 -12.77 -22.79
CA TYR A 1 3.72 -12.63 -24.15
C TYR A 1 2.22 -12.39 -24.13
N ALA A 2 1.43 -13.29 -23.58
CA ALA A 2 -0.04 -13.24 -23.58
C ALA A 2 -0.62 -11.91 -23.07
N GLN A 3 -0.07 -11.33 -22.01
CA GLN A 3 -0.53 -10.05 -21.46
C GLN A 3 -0.28 -8.85 -22.40
N ARG A 4 0.77 -8.92 -23.23
CA ARG A 4 1.10 -7.86 -24.20
C ARG A 4 0.29 -8.03 -25.48
N SER A 5 0.25 -9.22 -26.04
CA SER A 5 -0.50 -9.53 -27.26
C SER A 5 -2.01 -9.39 -27.08
N GLY A 6 -2.56 -9.77 -25.93
CA GLY A 6 -3.97 -9.62 -25.58
C GLY A 6 -4.47 -8.17 -25.45
N ARG A 7 -3.59 -7.18 -25.60
CA ARG A 7 -3.96 -5.75 -25.65
C ARG A 7 -4.16 -5.24 -27.07
N ALA A 8 -3.72 -5.99 -28.09
CA ALA A 8 -3.97 -5.67 -29.49
C ALA A 8 -5.37 -6.13 -29.90
N GLY A 9 -6.01 -5.40 -30.82
CA GLY A 9 -7.33 -5.76 -31.37
C GLY A 9 -8.50 -5.62 -30.40
N ARG A 10 -8.43 -4.74 -29.42
CA ARG A 10 -9.56 -4.45 -28.54
C ARG A 10 -10.74 -3.86 -29.33
N SER A 11 -11.95 -4.15 -28.85
CA SER A 11 -13.20 -3.66 -29.49
C SER A 11 -13.47 -4.24 -30.90
N GLY A 12 -13.01 -5.46 -31.17
CA GLY A 12 -13.29 -6.15 -32.45
C GLY A 12 -12.43 -5.68 -33.62
N GLN A 13 -11.41 -4.87 -33.38
CA GLN A 13 -10.47 -4.46 -34.43
C GLN A 13 -9.51 -5.60 -34.77
N GLN A 14 -9.20 -5.75 -36.07
CA GLN A 14 -8.15 -6.66 -36.51
C GLN A 14 -6.78 -6.13 -36.00
N ALA A 15 -5.93 -7.04 -35.51
CA ALA A 15 -4.62 -6.70 -35.04
C ALA A 15 -3.58 -7.73 -35.47
N LEU A 16 -2.38 -7.24 -35.79
CA LEU A 16 -1.23 -8.06 -36.07
C LEU A 16 -0.21 -7.86 -34.92
N VAL A 17 0.21 -8.97 -34.32
CA VAL A 17 1.27 -8.97 -33.32
C VAL A 17 2.50 -9.64 -33.92
N ILE A 18 3.59 -8.89 -34.03
CA ILE A 18 4.88 -9.37 -34.54
C ILE A 18 5.84 -9.49 -33.35
N THR A 19 6.38 -10.67 -33.14
CA THR A 19 7.39 -10.93 -32.12
C THR A 19 8.77 -11.08 -32.78
N TYR A 20 9.70 -10.24 -32.36
CA TYR A 20 11.09 -10.35 -32.76
C TYR A 20 11.86 -11.20 -31.73
N CYS A 21 12.53 -12.24 -32.22
CA CYS A 21 13.38 -13.11 -31.41
C CYS A 21 14.84 -12.85 -31.75
N ALA A 22 15.63 -12.43 -30.76
CA ALA A 22 17.04 -12.10 -30.94
C ALA A 22 17.88 -13.39 -31.11
N ALA A 23 18.71 -13.42 -32.16
CA ALA A 23 19.53 -14.60 -32.49
C ALA A 23 20.54 -14.98 -31.42
N LEU A 24 20.96 -14.01 -30.59
CA LEU A 24 21.95 -14.24 -29.53
C LEU A 24 21.32 -14.50 -28.14
N SER A 25 19.98 -14.52 -28.04
CA SER A 25 19.28 -14.83 -26.80
C SER A 25 18.83 -16.30 -26.83
N PRO A 26 19.37 -17.17 -25.96
CA PRO A 26 18.93 -18.58 -25.89
C PRO A 26 17.45 -18.74 -25.58
N HIS A 27 16.90 -17.85 -24.75
CA HIS A 27 15.47 -17.79 -24.43
C HIS A 27 14.63 -17.48 -25.67
N ASP A 28 15.02 -16.48 -26.45
CA ASP A 28 14.29 -16.09 -27.65
C ASP A 28 14.38 -17.17 -28.74
N GLN A 29 15.55 -17.81 -28.89
CA GLN A 29 15.74 -18.94 -29.81
C GLN A 29 14.87 -20.13 -29.43
N TRP A 30 14.77 -20.42 -28.15
CA TRP A 30 13.92 -21.50 -27.68
C TRP A 30 12.47 -21.24 -28.05
N PHE A 31 11.92 -20.04 -27.76
CA PHE A 31 10.56 -19.68 -28.11
C PHE A 31 10.32 -19.51 -29.61
N PHE A 32 11.33 -19.15 -30.39
CA PHE A 32 11.23 -19.15 -31.85
C PHE A 32 10.93 -20.54 -32.41
N HIS A 33 11.58 -21.57 -31.86
CA HIS A 33 11.33 -22.96 -32.24
C HIS A 33 10.08 -23.57 -31.58
N HIS A 34 9.60 -22.97 -30.49
CA HIS A 34 8.43 -23.41 -29.72
C HIS A 34 7.33 -22.34 -29.70
N ALA A 35 7.06 -21.73 -30.85
CA ALA A 35 6.12 -20.61 -30.97
C ALA A 35 4.69 -20.95 -30.44
N THR A 36 4.25 -22.17 -30.57
CA THR A 36 2.97 -22.64 -30.04
C THR A 36 2.93 -22.53 -28.50
N GLU A 37 4.01 -22.86 -27.80
CA GLU A 37 4.07 -22.75 -26.35
C GLU A 37 4.08 -21.29 -25.89
N MET A 38 4.70 -20.41 -26.67
CA MET A 38 4.67 -18.98 -26.39
C MET A 38 3.26 -18.40 -26.48
N VAL A 39 2.44 -18.88 -27.44
CA VAL A 39 1.09 -18.36 -27.71
C VAL A 39 0.04 -19.06 -26.85
N HIS A 40 0.15 -20.38 -26.69
CA HIS A 40 -0.85 -21.24 -26.02
C HIS A 40 -0.32 -21.89 -24.74
N GLY A 41 0.86 -21.49 -24.27
CA GLY A 41 1.45 -22.04 -23.05
C GLY A 41 0.54 -21.83 -21.84
N ILE A 42 0.51 -22.81 -20.95
CA ILE A 42 -0.23 -22.74 -19.69
C ILE A 42 0.53 -21.80 -18.76
N VAL A 43 -0.04 -20.62 -18.51
CA VAL A 43 0.46 -19.71 -17.49
C VAL A 43 -0.05 -20.20 -16.14
N LYS A 44 0.86 -20.74 -15.31
CA LYS A 44 0.50 -21.04 -13.93
C LYS A 44 0.19 -19.72 -13.23
N PRO A 45 -0.99 -19.58 -12.59
CA PRO A 45 -1.27 -18.39 -11.81
C PRO A 45 -0.23 -18.26 -10.68
N PRO A 46 0.22 -17.05 -10.36
CA PRO A 46 1.08 -16.85 -9.21
C PRO A 46 0.38 -17.35 -7.95
N THR A 47 1.07 -18.14 -7.16
CA THR A 47 0.60 -18.57 -5.85
C THR A 47 1.02 -17.50 -4.84
N LEU A 48 0.07 -17.05 -4.02
CA LEU A 48 0.36 -16.21 -2.87
C LEU A 48 0.78 -17.10 -1.71
N ASP A 49 1.87 -16.74 -1.04
CA ASP A 49 2.20 -17.33 0.25
C ASP A 49 1.28 -16.73 1.31
N LEU A 50 0.21 -17.46 1.60
CA LEU A 50 -0.77 -17.05 2.61
C LEU A 50 -0.21 -17.15 4.05
N ALA A 51 0.94 -17.81 4.24
CA ALA A 51 1.64 -17.85 5.52
C ALA A 51 2.55 -16.63 5.74
N ASN A 52 2.61 -15.70 4.79
CA ASN A 52 3.35 -14.46 4.93
C ASN A 52 2.70 -13.57 6.00
N ARG A 53 3.46 -13.27 7.06
CA ARG A 53 3.02 -12.48 8.20
C ARG A 53 2.55 -11.08 7.80
N ASP A 54 3.34 -10.37 6.99
CA ASP A 54 3.06 -8.98 6.60
C ASP A 54 1.77 -8.89 5.78
N LEU A 55 1.51 -9.92 4.95
CA LEU A 55 0.26 -10.01 4.18
C LEU A 55 -0.95 -10.18 5.12
N VAL A 56 -0.87 -11.05 6.10
CA VAL A 56 -1.96 -11.27 7.07
C VAL A 56 -2.16 -10.05 7.95
N GLU A 57 -1.12 -9.44 8.49
CA GLU A 57 -1.21 -8.21 9.29
C GLU A 57 -1.83 -7.06 8.49
N SER A 58 -1.41 -6.88 7.23
CA SER A 58 -2.01 -5.87 6.34
C SER A 58 -3.50 -6.12 6.10
N HIS A 59 -3.91 -7.38 5.97
CA HIS A 59 -5.31 -7.74 5.83
C HIS A 59 -6.10 -7.46 7.12
N LEU A 60 -5.54 -7.75 8.29
CA LEU A 60 -6.14 -7.44 9.59
C LEU A 60 -6.36 -5.93 9.76
N HIS A 61 -5.38 -5.12 9.37
CA HIS A 61 -5.50 -3.65 9.36
C HIS A 61 -6.62 -3.18 8.40
N ALA A 62 -6.75 -3.81 7.23
CA ALA A 62 -7.83 -3.49 6.30
C ALA A 62 -9.22 -3.85 6.87
N VAL A 63 -9.35 -4.99 7.53
CA VAL A 63 -10.58 -5.40 8.22
C VAL A 63 -10.92 -4.44 9.36
N TRP A 64 -9.93 -4.05 10.16
CA TRP A 64 -10.10 -3.07 11.22
C TRP A 64 -10.55 -1.71 10.68
N LEU A 65 -9.93 -1.22 9.61
CA LEU A 65 -10.28 0.06 8.98
C LEU A 65 -11.71 0.02 8.41
N ALA A 66 -12.10 -1.09 7.80
CA ALA A 66 -13.48 -1.31 7.34
C ALA A 66 -14.48 -1.31 8.51
N ALA A 67 -14.11 -1.93 9.65
CA ALA A 67 -14.92 -1.92 10.86
C ALA A 67 -15.06 -0.51 11.47
N ALA A 68 -14.07 0.36 11.29
CA ALA A 68 -14.12 1.75 11.75
C ALA A 68 -15.14 2.60 10.97
N GLN A 69 -15.50 2.21 9.75
CA GLN A 69 -16.44 2.93 8.90
C GLN A 69 -16.10 4.43 8.78
N VAL A 70 -14.81 4.73 8.65
CA VAL A 70 -14.33 6.09 8.41
C VAL A 70 -14.20 6.31 6.91
N GLN A 71 -14.65 7.46 6.46
CA GLN A 71 -14.36 7.94 5.11
C GLN A 71 -13.05 8.72 5.17
N LEU A 72 -12.01 8.16 4.58
CA LEU A 72 -10.73 8.84 4.46
C LEU A 72 -10.78 9.81 3.30
N ASP A 73 -10.06 10.93 3.45
CA ASP A 73 -9.91 11.91 2.39
C ASP A 73 -8.97 11.37 1.27
N THR A 74 -8.96 12.08 0.14
CA THR A 74 -8.07 11.77 -1.00
C THR A 74 -6.62 12.17 -0.76
N SER A 75 -6.35 12.93 0.32
CA SER A 75 -4.99 13.34 0.72
C SER A 75 -4.76 13.12 2.22
N ILE A 76 -3.49 13.14 2.63
CA ILE A 76 -3.08 12.92 4.03
C ILE A 76 -3.32 14.17 4.89
N ALA A 77 -3.15 15.36 4.31
CA ALA A 77 -3.17 16.62 5.06
C ALA A 77 -4.41 16.82 5.94
N PRO A 78 -5.65 16.53 5.48
CA PRO A 78 -6.84 16.67 6.31
C PRO A 78 -6.98 15.64 7.44
N LEU A 79 -6.18 14.56 7.41
CA LEU A 79 -6.23 13.52 8.43
C LEU A 79 -5.42 13.90 9.67
N LEU A 80 -4.51 14.87 9.54
CA LEU A 80 -3.57 15.27 10.57
C LEU A 80 -3.83 16.71 11.03
N ASP A 81 -3.59 16.97 12.31
CA ASP A 81 -3.59 18.32 12.87
C ASP A 81 -2.22 18.97 12.61
N LEU A 82 -2.13 19.74 11.52
CA LEU A 82 -0.88 20.37 11.08
C LEU A 82 -0.46 21.59 11.91
N GLU A 83 -1.32 22.06 12.81
CA GLU A 83 -1.03 23.16 13.71
C GLU A 83 -0.18 22.70 14.91
N GLN A 84 -0.27 21.43 15.27
CA GLN A 84 0.50 20.86 16.35
C GLN A 84 1.91 20.41 15.87
N PRO A 85 2.93 20.53 16.71
CA PRO A 85 4.32 20.17 16.34
C PRO A 85 4.50 18.73 15.90
N ASP A 86 3.81 17.79 16.57
CA ASP A 86 3.86 16.34 16.32
C ASP A 86 2.85 15.87 15.26
N LYS A 87 2.01 16.79 14.77
CA LYS A 87 1.00 16.53 13.73
C LYS A 87 0.21 15.23 13.98
N PRO A 88 -0.47 15.13 15.14
CA PRO A 88 -1.27 13.95 15.45
C PRO A 88 -2.43 13.80 14.47
N LEU A 89 -3.09 12.64 14.49
CA LEU A 89 -4.39 12.50 13.80
C LEU A 89 -5.38 13.55 14.33
N GLN A 90 -6.24 14.03 13.44
CA GLN A 90 -7.36 14.90 13.84
C GLN A 90 -8.14 14.24 14.99
N PRO A 91 -8.48 14.97 16.06
CA PRO A 91 -9.10 14.39 17.26
C PRO A 91 -10.34 13.54 16.95
N ALA A 92 -11.24 14.04 16.09
CA ALA A 92 -12.45 13.31 15.71
C ALA A 92 -12.15 11.97 15.00
N LEU A 93 -11.12 11.94 14.16
CA LEU A 93 -10.67 10.71 13.48
C LEU A 93 -10.04 9.75 14.48
N ARG A 94 -9.12 10.25 15.30
CA ARG A 94 -8.43 9.46 16.34
C ARG A 94 -9.42 8.79 17.28
N ASP A 95 -10.37 9.55 17.82
CA ASP A 95 -11.35 9.07 18.79
C ASP A 95 -12.27 8.02 18.16
N LYS A 96 -12.66 8.21 16.90
CA LYS A 96 -13.45 7.23 16.16
C LYS A 96 -12.67 5.93 15.89
N LEU A 97 -11.39 6.03 15.51
CA LEU A 97 -10.54 4.86 15.24
C LEU A 97 -10.22 4.08 16.52
N ALA A 98 -10.05 4.75 17.64
CA ALA A 98 -9.74 4.15 18.95
C ALA A 98 -10.99 3.66 19.71
N ALA A 99 -12.19 3.84 19.17
CA ALA A 99 -13.41 3.45 19.84
C ALA A 99 -13.47 1.93 20.10
N PRO A 100 -13.82 1.48 21.34
CA PRO A 100 -13.85 0.05 21.70
C PRO A 100 -14.75 -0.77 20.77
N GLU A 101 -15.83 -0.19 20.28
CA GLU A 101 -16.77 -0.83 19.35
C GLU A 101 -16.12 -1.15 18.00
N VAL A 102 -15.17 -0.35 17.54
CA VAL A 102 -14.39 -0.60 16.31
C VAL A 102 -13.54 -1.85 16.50
N THR A 103 -12.81 -1.91 17.60
CA THR A 103 -11.99 -3.08 17.94
C THR A 103 -12.85 -4.33 18.07
N ALA A 104 -13.99 -4.26 18.77
CA ALA A 104 -14.90 -5.40 18.94
C ALA A 104 -15.46 -5.89 17.58
N ARG A 105 -15.91 -4.99 16.70
CA ARG A 105 -16.36 -5.34 15.35
C ARG A 105 -15.26 -5.95 14.50
N ALA A 106 -14.04 -5.38 14.55
CA ALA A 106 -12.90 -5.90 13.84
C ALA A 106 -12.55 -7.31 14.29
N LEU A 107 -12.45 -7.58 15.60
CA LEU A 107 -12.20 -8.90 16.15
C LEU A 107 -13.27 -9.91 15.74
N HIS A 108 -14.53 -9.52 15.77
CA HIS A 108 -15.62 -10.39 15.30
C HIS A 108 -15.47 -10.71 13.81
N SER A 109 -15.18 -9.71 12.97
CA SER A 109 -15.00 -9.90 11.53
C SER A 109 -13.78 -10.75 11.18
N THR A 110 -12.72 -10.68 11.99
CA THR A 110 -11.50 -11.49 11.76
C THR A 110 -11.69 -12.97 12.08
N GLN A 111 -12.64 -13.35 12.95
CA GLN A 111 -12.85 -14.74 13.37
C GLN A 111 -13.12 -15.68 12.18
N GLY A 112 -14.05 -15.30 11.28
CA GLY A 112 -14.39 -16.12 10.12
C GLY A 112 -13.23 -16.25 9.12
N PHE A 113 -12.52 -15.18 8.87
CA PHE A 113 -11.34 -15.14 8.02
C PHE A 113 -10.21 -16.02 8.60
N MET A 114 -9.90 -15.84 9.87
CA MET A 114 -8.84 -16.60 10.55
C MET A 114 -9.14 -18.08 10.65
N ALA A 115 -10.40 -18.47 10.82
CA ALA A 115 -10.81 -19.88 10.80
C ALA A 115 -10.51 -20.54 9.44
N GLN A 116 -10.67 -19.81 8.34
CA GLN A 116 -10.33 -20.32 7.00
C GLN A 116 -8.82 -20.43 6.78
N LEU A 117 -8.02 -19.52 7.34
CA LEU A 117 -6.56 -19.52 7.21
C LEU A 117 -5.86 -20.44 8.22
N ALA A 118 -6.47 -20.79 9.31
CA ALA A 118 -5.86 -21.59 10.37
C ALA A 118 -5.14 -22.86 9.86
N PRO A 119 -5.70 -23.65 8.92
CA PRO A 119 -5.01 -24.83 8.40
C PRO A 119 -3.71 -24.50 7.66
N VAL A 120 -3.67 -23.36 6.96
CA VAL A 120 -2.49 -22.90 6.20
C VAL A 120 -1.43 -22.34 7.15
N LEU A 121 -1.86 -21.69 8.22
CA LEU A 121 -1.00 -21.00 9.19
C LEU A 121 -0.51 -21.89 10.32
N ALA A 122 -1.06 -23.11 10.49
CA ALA A 122 -0.77 -24.01 11.61
C ALA A 122 0.72 -24.35 11.77
N GLY A 123 1.52 -24.29 10.68
CA GLY A 123 2.97 -24.48 10.71
C GLY A 123 3.79 -23.22 10.96
N SER A 124 3.17 -22.05 11.06
CA SER A 124 3.85 -20.77 11.19
C SER A 124 4.11 -20.44 12.66
N SER A 125 5.38 -20.21 13.02
CA SER A 125 5.79 -19.93 14.41
C SER A 125 5.26 -18.60 14.95
N TRP A 126 4.86 -17.67 14.08
CA TRP A 126 4.34 -16.35 14.43
C TRP A 126 2.81 -16.33 14.63
N PHE A 127 2.12 -17.38 14.18
CA PHE A 127 0.65 -17.40 14.21
C PHE A 127 0.12 -17.92 15.55
N SER A 128 -0.61 -17.05 16.24
CA SER A 128 -1.44 -17.44 17.40
C SER A 128 -2.68 -16.53 17.49
N ALA A 129 -3.69 -16.99 18.22
CA ALA A 129 -4.89 -16.18 18.48
C ALA A 129 -4.55 -14.88 19.22
N GLU A 130 -3.62 -14.94 20.17
CA GLU A 130 -3.14 -13.78 20.93
C GLU A 130 -2.44 -12.76 20.04
N GLN A 131 -1.66 -13.22 19.07
CA GLN A 131 -0.99 -12.35 18.12
C GLN A 131 -1.99 -11.61 17.22
N ILE A 132 -3.02 -12.30 16.77
CA ILE A 132 -4.10 -11.69 15.96
C ILE A 132 -4.87 -10.65 16.78
N ASP A 133 -5.26 -10.99 18.00
CA ASP A 133 -5.95 -10.07 18.92
C ASP A 133 -5.09 -8.83 19.20
N ALA A 134 -3.81 -9.02 19.50
CA ALA A 134 -2.86 -7.93 19.73
C ALA A 134 -2.70 -7.02 18.50
N THR A 135 -2.62 -7.59 17.30
CA THR A 135 -2.53 -6.82 16.04
C THR A 135 -3.76 -5.94 15.84
N VAL A 136 -4.97 -6.51 16.02
CA VAL A 136 -6.21 -5.73 15.86
C VAL A 136 -6.33 -4.63 16.92
N ARG A 137 -5.95 -4.90 18.17
CA ARG A 137 -5.99 -3.89 19.26
C ARG A 137 -5.01 -2.74 19.03
N ARG A 138 -3.86 -3.02 18.42
CA ARG A 138 -2.82 -2.04 18.12
C ARG A 138 -3.09 -1.25 16.83
N ALA A 139 -4.05 -1.67 16.02
CA ALA A 139 -4.26 -1.14 14.67
C ALA A 139 -4.46 0.38 14.61
N ALA A 140 -5.07 1.00 15.62
CA ALA A 140 -5.23 2.46 15.69
C ALA A 140 -3.87 3.18 15.85
N ASP A 141 -2.98 2.63 16.68
CA ASP A 141 -1.64 3.18 16.90
C ASP A 141 -0.77 2.94 15.66
N ASP A 142 -0.83 1.75 15.07
CA ASP A 142 -0.11 1.40 13.83
C ASP A 142 -0.56 2.30 12.67
N PHE A 143 -1.86 2.60 12.57
CA PHE A 143 -2.39 3.55 11.59
C PHE A 143 -1.80 4.95 11.77
N SER A 144 -1.73 5.46 13.00
CA SER A 144 -1.09 6.75 13.27
C SER A 144 0.41 6.74 12.95
N ALA A 145 1.11 5.66 13.33
CA ALA A 145 2.54 5.50 13.07
C ALA A 145 2.88 5.43 11.58
N ALA A 146 1.97 4.93 10.74
CA ALA A 146 2.17 4.87 9.29
C ALA A 146 2.40 6.24 8.64
N PHE A 147 1.97 7.33 9.29
CA PHE A 147 2.19 8.70 8.79
C PHE A 147 3.54 9.32 9.23
N GLU A 148 4.37 8.61 10.01
CA GLU A 148 5.61 9.19 10.57
C GLU A 148 6.56 9.70 9.47
N ARG A 149 6.77 8.91 8.42
CA ARG A 149 7.59 9.34 7.28
C ARG A 149 7.05 10.61 6.63
N TRP A 150 5.74 10.74 6.52
CA TRP A 150 5.09 11.91 5.95
C TRP A 150 5.28 13.14 6.86
N ARG A 151 5.14 12.98 8.19
CA ARG A 151 5.39 14.06 9.17
C ARG A 151 6.81 14.62 9.03
N VAL A 152 7.80 13.73 9.00
CA VAL A 152 9.21 14.11 8.82
C VAL A 152 9.45 14.86 7.50
N LEU A 153 8.85 14.39 6.40
CA LEU A 153 8.97 15.06 5.09
C LEU A 153 8.34 16.44 5.07
N VAL A 154 7.17 16.61 5.68
CA VAL A 154 6.52 17.92 5.79
C VAL A 154 7.37 18.90 6.60
N ASP A 155 7.94 18.47 7.72
CA ASP A 155 8.82 19.31 8.52
C ASP A 155 10.09 19.71 7.79
N ALA A 156 10.71 18.77 7.08
CA ALA A 156 11.87 19.06 6.26
C ALA A 156 11.55 20.06 5.15
N THR A 157 10.40 19.89 4.49
CA THR A 157 9.98 20.79 3.40
C THR A 157 9.64 22.18 3.95
N ARG A 158 8.94 22.29 5.08
CA ARG A 158 8.66 23.59 5.73
C ARG A 158 9.95 24.34 6.08
N LYS A 159 10.92 23.66 6.69
CA LYS A 159 12.24 24.26 6.98
C LYS A 159 12.96 24.76 5.73
N GLN A 160 12.88 24.01 4.64
CA GLN A 160 13.46 24.44 3.34
C GLN A 160 12.76 25.68 2.79
N MET A 161 11.43 25.72 2.86
CA MET A 161 10.64 26.88 2.43
C MET A 161 11.00 28.11 3.26
N ASP A 162 11.06 27.99 4.59
CA ASP A 162 11.41 29.09 5.49
C ASP A 162 12.81 29.64 5.19
N MET A 163 13.78 28.78 4.94
CA MET A 163 15.14 29.17 4.54
C MET A 163 15.14 29.89 3.18
N ALA A 164 14.39 29.39 2.22
CA ALA A 164 14.28 30.03 0.90
C ALA A 164 13.62 31.41 1.00
N ASP A 165 12.57 31.55 1.81
CA ASP A 165 11.90 32.82 2.07
C ASP A 165 12.82 33.83 2.76
N GLN A 166 13.66 33.39 3.70
CA GLN A 166 14.66 34.25 4.34
C GLN A 166 15.68 34.76 3.34
N VAL A 167 16.15 33.89 2.44
CA VAL A 167 17.08 34.27 1.36
C VAL A 167 16.44 35.32 0.44
N VAL A 168 15.20 35.08 -0.01
CA VAL A 168 14.48 36.05 -0.87
C VAL A 168 14.31 37.39 -0.15
N LYS A 169 13.90 37.39 1.10
CA LYS A 169 13.76 38.63 1.92
C LYS A 169 15.08 39.38 2.06
N SER A 170 16.19 38.68 2.28
CA SER A 170 17.51 39.31 2.41
C SER A 170 17.95 39.98 1.11
N TYR A 171 17.68 39.39 -0.05
CA TYR A 171 17.96 39.99 -1.37
C TYR A 171 17.10 41.24 -1.65
N THR A 172 15.80 41.19 -1.28
CA THR A 172 14.90 42.35 -1.51
C THR A 172 15.27 43.51 -0.61
N THR A 173 15.67 43.31 0.62
CA THR A 173 16.11 44.37 1.54
C THR A 173 17.42 45.02 1.05
N SER A 174 18.40 44.23 0.62
CA SER A 174 19.67 44.75 0.08
C SER A 174 19.52 45.56 -1.20
N HIS A 175 18.47 45.33 -1.99
CA HIS A 175 18.18 46.12 -3.20
C HIS A 175 17.36 47.38 -2.94
N ALA A 176 16.63 47.46 -1.83
CA ALA A 176 15.86 48.65 -1.43
C ALA A 176 16.72 49.74 -0.76
N GLU A 177 17.93 49.39 -0.28
CA GLU A 177 18.89 50.31 0.35
C GLU A 177 19.92 50.91 -0.60
N LYS A 178 19.86 50.61 -1.90
CA LYS A 178 20.70 51.17 -2.96
C LYS A 178 19.88 52.07 -3.90
#